data_539cde0b2b295c5acd80d70a13938939
#
_entry.id   539cde0b2b295c5acd80d70a13938939
#
_cell.length_a   1.000
_cell.length_b   1.000
_cell.length_c   1.000
_cell.angle_alpha   90.00
_cell.angle_beta   90.00
_cell.angle_gamma   90.00
#
_symmetry.space_group_name_H-M   'P 1'
#
loop_
_entity.id
_entity.type
_entity.pdbx_description
1 polymer ?
#
loop_
_entity_poly.entity_id
_entity_poly.type
_entity_poly.pdbx_seq_one_letter_code
_entity_poly.pdbx_strand_id
1 'polypeptide(L)'
;MTDLTKKQSSGGDTIGAILARNASKHGSEIALREKERGIWKETTWAEYAEEVLACAAGLEKIGVTPGKAVLILGDNRARLYGGMLAISLLGAYAMPAYPGATLEELRHFLGEVEIVAAIAEDQEQVDKILELKDAGAEGIDHIIYDEARGLGFYEVEGLLSWDHLIEVGQHDLNETPGLREELLSRAKPEDPAIFLHSSGTTGAPKGIVLSQKNVLAAARNGHAAGAFDENEEILAYLPMAWVGDYAITVAAALLWRFTVNVPERQETVVRDMREIAPTFYLAAPRSWDQMLTTIQVGIENSTPLKKWLYHFFMDRAIAAETRKLNGKSGGVLEPFGRLLGEAIVFGPIKDQFGMSRLKNAFTGGEAIGEDTFVFYRALGIKLRQLYGQTENSAINAIQAPGEVRLHTVGKPAPGVELKIADDGETLMRSDSVFEGYFNKPEATAEALEDGWLHTGDAGYIEDDGHLVVLGRVSEVMHTAGGERYVPNYIENRLKFSPY
;
A
#
# COMPACT_ATOMS: atom_id res chain seq x y z
N MET A 1 -17.72 7.99 -28.04
CA MET A 1 -16.94 8.28 -26.82
C MET A 1 -17.63 9.40 -26.09
N THR A 2 -18.59 9.05 -25.29
CA THR A 2 -19.59 9.95 -24.71
C THR A 2 -19.65 9.75 -23.21
N ASP A 3 -19.28 10.80 -22.48
CA ASP A 3 -19.89 11.25 -21.22
C ASP A 3 -19.91 10.31 -20.00
N LEU A 4 -18.86 9.54 -19.75
CA LEU A 4 -18.67 8.83 -18.47
C LEU A 4 -17.85 9.60 -17.42
N THR A 5 -17.24 10.73 -17.79
CA THR A 5 -16.37 11.53 -16.91
C THR A 5 -17.08 12.58 -16.06
N LYS A 6 -18.39 12.75 -16.18
CA LYS A 6 -19.16 13.82 -15.47
C LYS A 6 -20.06 13.34 -14.33
N LYS A 7 -20.02 12.08 -13.92
CA LYS A 7 -20.98 11.56 -12.89
C LYS A 7 -20.34 10.85 -11.69
N GLN A 8 -19.03 10.98 -11.45
CA GLN A 8 -18.36 10.35 -10.30
C GLN A 8 -17.70 11.33 -9.31
N SER A 9 -17.97 12.61 -9.38
CA SER A 9 -17.64 13.53 -8.29
C SER A 9 -18.79 13.66 -7.31
N SER A 10 -19.17 12.57 -6.62
CA SER A 10 -20.04 12.67 -5.46
C SER A 10 -19.13 12.81 -4.22
N GLY A 11 -18.98 14.02 -3.74
CA GLY A 11 -18.34 14.37 -2.46
C GLY A 11 -19.09 13.83 -1.23
N GLY A 12 -19.49 12.56 -1.25
CA GLY A 12 -20.30 11.94 -0.22
C GLY A 12 -19.97 10.49 0.12
N ASP A 13 -19.02 9.86 -0.60
CA ASP A 13 -18.64 8.48 -0.28
C ASP A 13 -17.71 8.46 0.96
N THR A 14 -18.11 7.68 1.98
CA THR A 14 -17.30 7.37 3.16
C THR A 14 -16.97 5.87 3.19
N ILE A 15 -16.00 5.48 3.99
CA ILE A 15 -15.66 4.06 4.23
C ILE A 15 -16.90 3.29 4.66
N GLY A 16 -17.70 3.85 5.59
CA GLY A 16 -18.94 3.23 6.07
C GLY A 16 -19.99 3.06 4.97
N ALA A 17 -20.22 4.08 4.14
CA ALA A 17 -21.16 4.01 3.05
C ALA A 17 -20.76 2.96 1.98
N ILE A 18 -19.47 2.83 1.70
CA ILE A 18 -18.96 1.84 0.75
C ILE A 18 -19.06 0.43 1.33
N LEU A 19 -18.70 0.25 2.60
CA LEU A 19 -18.82 -1.04 3.31
C LEU A 19 -20.28 -1.52 3.32
N ALA A 20 -21.23 -0.64 3.66
CA ALA A 20 -22.68 -0.92 3.61
C ALA A 20 -23.13 -1.34 2.21
N ARG A 21 -22.68 -0.62 1.19
CA ARG A 21 -22.99 -0.95 -0.21
C ARG A 21 -22.47 -2.32 -0.61
N ASN A 22 -21.22 -2.65 -0.25
CA ASN A 22 -20.61 -3.95 -0.56
C ASN A 22 -21.33 -5.08 0.17
N ALA A 23 -21.59 -4.94 1.47
CA ALA A 23 -22.36 -5.92 2.24
C ALA A 23 -23.77 -6.16 1.68
N SER A 24 -24.48 -5.11 1.25
CA SER A 24 -25.85 -5.23 0.76
C SER A 24 -25.95 -5.76 -0.68
N LYS A 25 -25.01 -5.38 -1.57
CA LYS A 25 -25.09 -5.73 -3.00
C LYS A 25 -24.22 -6.92 -3.39
N HIS A 26 -23.14 -7.16 -2.64
CA HIS A 26 -22.12 -8.16 -2.89
C HIS A 26 -21.84 -9.03 -1.67
N GLY A 27 -22.80 -9.13 -0.75
CA GLY A 27 -22.64 -9.74 0.58
C GLY A 27 -22.11 -11.17 0.56
N SER A 28 -22.42 -11.95 -0.48
CA SER A 28 -21.92 -13.35 -0.63
C SER A 28 -20.57 -13.48 -1.35
N GLU A 29 -20.04 -12.38 -1.91
CA GLU A 29 -18.70 -12.38 -2.51
C GLU A 29 -17.64 -12.36 -1.43
N ILE A 30 -16.46 -12.94 -1.70
CA ILE A 30 -15.37 -13.00 -0.74
C ILE A 30 -14.67 -11.64 -0.67
N ALA A 31 -14.60 -11.07 0.53
CA ALA A 31 -13.86 -9.87 0.83
C ALA A 31 -12.41 -10.18 1.22
N LEU A 32 -12.24 -11.15 2.11
CA LEU A 32 -10.96 -11.52 2.71
C LEU A 32 -10.75 -13.02 2.65
N ARG A 33 -9.49 -13.43 2.54
CA ARG A 33 -9.01 -14.77 2.91
C ARG A 33 -7.81 -14.61 3.83
N GLU A 34 -7.81 -15.29 4.94
CA GLU A 34 -6.66 -15.35 5.83
C GLU A 34 -6.15 -16.79 5.96
N LYS A 35 -4.83 -16.94 5.91
CA LYS A 35 -4.24 -18.27 6.04
C LYS A 35 -3.90 -18.57 7.49
N GLU A 36 -4.51 -19.63 8.01
CA GLU A 36 -4.21 -20.14 9.33
C GLU A 36 -3.87 -21.63 9.27
N ARG A 37 -2.73 -22.02 9.83
CA ARG A 37 -2.27 -23.42 9.87
C ARG A 37 -2.32 -24.11 8.51
N GLY A 38 -1.94 -23.36 7.46
CA GLY A 38 -1.92 -23.83 6.08
C GLY A 38 -3.27 -23.85 5.37
N ILE A 39 -4.36 -23.38 5.99
CA ILE A 39 -5.72 -23.38 5.42
C ILE A 39 -6.19 -21.94 5.21
N TRP A 40 -6.65 -21.63 4.01
CA TRP A 40 -7.28 -20.36 3.68
C TRP A 40 -8.71 -20.32 4.22
N LYS A 41 -9.00 -19.41 5.14
CA LYS A 41 -10.33 -19.14 5.66
C LYS A 41 -10.92 -17.95 4.89
N GLU A 42 -12.13 -18.10 4.43
CA GLU A 42 -12.83 -17.09 3.64
C GLU A 42 -13.80 -16.30 4.52
N THR A 43 -13.86 -14.99 4.29
CA THR A 43 -14.80 -14.06 4.91
C THR A 43 -15.50 -13.29 3.79
N THR A 44 -16.81 -13.35 3.75
CA THR A 44 -17.63 -12.63 2.77
C THR A 44 -17.78 -11.14 3.14
N TRP A 45 -18.21 -10.31 2.19
CA TRP A 45 -18.49 -8.89 2.46
C TRP A 45 -19.53 -8.68 3.54
N ALA A 46 -20.55 -9.56 3.63
CA ALA A 46 -21.56 -9.47 4.68
C ALA A 46 -20.98 -9.79 6.06
N GLU A 47 -20.21 -10.86 6.18
CA GLU A 47 -19.53 -11.25 7.42
C GLU A 47 -18.50 -10.21 7.84
N TYR A 48 -17.71 -9.71 6.91
CA TYR A 48 -16.70 -8.68 7.18
C TYR A 48 -17.34 -7.37 7.69
N ALA A 49 -18.45 -6.95 7.09
CA ALA A 49 -19.16 -5.74 7.54
C ALA A 49 -19.75 -5.92 8.96
N GLU A 50 -20.30 -7.07 9.28
CA GLU A 50 -20.83 -7.36 10.62
C GLU A 50 -19.69 -7.38 11.66
N GLU A 51 -18.52 -7.96 11.34
CA GLU A 51 -17.37 -7.97 12.24
C GLU A 51 -16.82 -6.55 12.46
N VAL A 52 -16.69 -5.74 11.39
CA VAL A 52 -16.27 -4.33 11.49
C VAL A 52 -17.24 -3.51 12.33
N LEU A 53 -18.55 -3.70 12.17
CA LEU A 53 -19.56 -3.02 12.97
C LEU A 53 -19.51 -3.41 14.44
N ALA A 54 -19.37 -4.71 14.73
CA ALA A 54 -19.21 -5.20 16.09
C ALA A 54 -17.92 -4.66 16.74
N CYS A 55 -16.82 -4.63 15.99
CA CYS A 55 -15.57 -4.03 16.43
C CYS A 55 -15.76 -2.54 16.74
N ALA A 56 -16.42 -1.76 15.87
CA ALA A 56 -16.66 -0.34 16.08
C ALA A 56 -17.52 -0.11 17.35
N ALA A 57 -18.61 -0.84 17.53
CA ALA A 57 -19.43 -0.76 18.73
C ALA A 57 -18.65 -1.14 20.01
N GLY A 58 -17.83 -2.20 19.96
CA GLY A 58 -16.96 -2.61 21.06
C GLY A 58 -15.91 -1.56 21.41
N LEU A 59 -15.24 -0.98 20.40
CA LEU A 59 -14.27 0.10 20.58
C LEU A 59 -14.91 1.36 21.19
N GLU A 60 -16.12 1.71 20.78
CA GLU A 60 -16.85 2.84 21.36
C GLU A 60 -17.14 2.62 22.85
N LYS A 61 -17.49 1.39 23.27
CA LYS A 61 -17.70 1.05 24.69
C LYS A 61 -16.47 1.20 25.56
N ILE A 62 -15.30 1.02 25.01
CA ILE A 62 -14.02 1.22 25.72
C ILE A 62 -13.45 2.62 25.54
N GLY A 63 -14.21 3.58 25.02
CA GLY A 63 -13.87 5.00 25.00
C GLY A 63 -13.21 5.51 23.71
N VAL A 64 -13.18 4.73 22.64
CA VAL A 64 -12.72 5.21 21.32
C VAL A 64 -13.79 6.14 20.74
N THR A 65 -13.43 7.41 20.57
CA THR A 65 -14.31 8.50 20.10
C THR A 65 -13.57 9.37 19.08
N PRO A 66 -14.26 10.25 18.35
CA PRO A 66 -13.60 11.17 17.42
C PRO A 66 -12.45 11.95 18.07
N GLY A 67 -11.33 12.06 17.38
CA GLY A 67 -10.13 12.75 17.85
C GLY A 67 -9.20 11.93 18.74
N LYS A 68 -9.58 10.73 19.16
CA LYS A 68 -8.73 9.76 19.85
C LYS A 68 -8.03 8.84 18.84
N ALA A 69 -6.93 8.22 19.27
CA ALA A 69 -6.20 7.27 18.44
C ALA A 69 -6.25 5.85 19.03
N VAL A 70 -6.15 4.87 18.13
CA VAL A 70 -5.92 3.47 18.46
C VAL A 70 -4.64 3.03 17.77
N LEU A 71 -3.65 2.62 18.56
CA LEU A 71 -2.40 2.04 18.05
C LEU A 71 -2.69 0.64 17.48
N ILE A 72 -2.16 0.34 16.29
CA ILE A 72 -2.27 -0.99 15.68
C ILE A 72 -0.86 -1.54 15.49
N LEU A 73 -0.58 -2.67 16.10
CA LEU A 73 0.77 -3.24 16.15
C LEU A 73 0.75 -4.73 15.85
N GLY A 74 1.40 -5.11 14.76
CA GLY A 74 1.49 -6.48 14.30
C GLY A 74 1.75 -6.59 12.81
N ASP A 75 1.93 -7.82 12.35
CA ASP A 75 1.95 -8.17 10.93
C ASP A 75 0.53 -8.08 10.32
N ASN A 76 0.44 -8.26 9.02
CA ASN A 76 -0.86 -8.21 8.32
C ASN A 76 -1.79 -9.31 8.85
N ARG A 77 -2.95 -8.91 9.39
CA ARG A 77 -4.04 -9.78 9.87
C ARG A 77 -5.38 -9.23 9.44
N ALA A 78 -6.32 -10.11 9.12
CA ALA A 78 -7.68 -9.72 8.72
C ALA A 78 -8.35 -8.84 9.79
N ARG A 79 -8.20 -9.20 11.06
CA ARG A 79 -8.76 -8.47 12.20
C ARG A 79 -8.13 -7.10 12.40
N LEU A 80 -6.83 -6.94 12.15
CA LEU A 80 -6.18 -5.62 12.24
C LEU A 80 -6.70 -4.68 11.13
N TYR A 81 -6.91 -5.18 9.92
CA TYR A 81 -7.57 -4.41 8.85
C TYR A 81 -9.02 -4.08 9.19
N GLY A 82 -9.77 -5.03 9.76
CA GLY A 82 -11.13 -4.79 10.27
C GLY A 82 -11.16 -3.72 11.34
N GLY A 83 -10.17 -3.73 12.25
CA GLY A 83 -9.96 -2.70 13.27
C GLY A 83 -9.73 -1.31 12.68
N MET A 84 -8.91 -1.19 11.63
CA MET A 84 -8.70 0.10 10.93
C MET A 84 -10.01 0.66 10.37
N LEU A 85 -10.82 -0.18 9.74
CA LEU A 85 -12.14 0.25 9.24
C LEU A 85 -13.06 0.64 10.39
N ALA A 86 -13.13 -0.14 11.46
CA ALA A 86 -13.95 0.13 12.63
C ALA A 86 -13.61 1.47 13.28
N ILE A 87 -12.32 1.76 13.45
CA ILE A 87 -11.82 3.04 13.97
C ILE A 87 -12.23 4.20 13.04
N SER A 88 -12.14 4.00 11.72
CA SER A 88 -12.55 5.01 10.73
C SER A 88 -14.06 5.30 10.77
N LEU A 89 -14.91 4.29 11.10
CA LEU A 89 -16.36 4.50 11.30
C LEU A 89 -16.64 5.41 12.49
N LEU A 90 -15.78 5.36 13.53
CA LEU A 90 -15.90 6.20 14.74
C LEU A 90 -15.34 7.62 14.55
N GLY A 91 -14.70 7.94 13.41
CA GLY A 91 -14.02 9.21 13.21
C GLY A 91 -12.77 9.36 14.08
N ALA A 92 -12.19 8.25 14.52
CA ALA A 92 -10.97 8.17 15.30
C ALA A 92 -9.75 7.90 14.41
N TYR A 93 -8.54 7.99 14.97
CA TYR A 93 -7.30 7.78 14.24
C TYR A 93 -6.85 6.32 14.32
N ALA A 94 -6.89 5.58 13.21
CA ALA A 94 -6.20 4.28 13.09
C ALA A 94 -4.69 4.55 12.90
N MET A 95 -3.86 4.14 13.84
CA MET A 95 -2.42 4.41 13.86
C MET A 95 -1.61 3.12 13.78
N PRO A 96 -1.39 2.55 12.59
CA PRO A 96 -0.54 1.39 12.44
C PRO A 96 0.94 1.76 12.61
N ALA A 97 1.66 0.91 13.34
CA ALA A 97 3.11 0.99 13.50
C ALA A 97 3.78 -0.27 12.94
N TYR A 98 5.08 -0.17 12.62
CA TYR A 98 5.85 -1.34 12.18
C TYR A 98 5.97 -2.35 13.34
N PRO A 99 5.79 -3.66 13.11
CA PRO A 99 5.95 -4.67 14.16
C PRO A 99 7.32 -4.63 14.82
N GLY A 100 8.36 -4.28 14.04
CA GLY A 100 9.73 -4.08 14.52
C GLY A 100 10.04 -2.71 15.11
N ALA A 101 9.05 -1.82 15.29
CA ALA A 101 9.28 -0.50 15.87
C ALA A 101 9.87 -0.60 17.27
N THR A 102 10.85 0.25 17.54
CA THR A 102 11.50 0.36 18.86
C THR A 102 10.58 1.07 19.86
N LEU A 103 10.84 0.85 21.14
CA LEU A 103 10.11 1.58 22.22
C LEU A 103 10.28 3.09 22.11
N GLU A 104 11.42 3.58 21.63
CA GLU A 104 11.67 5.01 21.44
C GLU A 104 10.78 5.58 20.33
N GLU A 105 10.67 4.88 19.21
CA GLU A 105 9.79 5.25 18.10
C GLU A 105 8.32 5.27 18.55
N LEU A 106 7.88 4.22 19.25
CA LEU A 106 6.50 4.15 19.75
C LEU A 106 6.20 5.24 20.78
N ARG A 107 7.15 5.59 21.66
CA ARG A 107 6.98 6.73 22.59
C ARG A 107 6.80 8.07 21.88
N HIS A 108 7.49 8.26 20.75
CA HIS A 108 7.31 9.46 19.96
C HIS A 108 5.86 9.58 19.47
N PHE A 109 5.26 8.49 19.01
CA PHE A 109 3.86 8.46 18.57
C PHE A 109 2.87 8.77 19.70
N LEU A 110 3.11 8.23 20.91
CA LEU A 110 2.29 8.50 22.10
C LEU A 110 2.28 9.98 22.52
N GLY A 111 3.34 10.72 22.20
CA GLY A 111 3.45 12.15 22.51
C GLY A 111 2.68 13.07 21.56
N GLU A 112 2.21 12.58 20.42
CA GLU A 112 1.55 13.41 19.39
C GLU A 112 0.03 13.48 19.55
N VAL A 113 -0.63 12.36 19.87
CA VAL A 113 -2.09 12.22 19.96
C VAL A 113 -2.48 11.35 21.14
N GLU A 114 -3.67 11.59 21.70
CA GLU A 114 -4.19 10.77 22.81
C GLU A 114 -4.58 9.37 22.29
N ILE A 115 -3.78 8.36 22.64
CA ILE A 115 -4.01 6.97 22.31
C ILE A 115 -4.76 6.31 23.48
N VAL A 116 -6.00 5.87 23.26
CA VAL A 116 -6.86 5.29 24.31
C VAL A 116 -6.90 3.77 24.30
N ALA A 117 -6.52 3.16 23.20
CA ALA A 117 -6.48 1.71 23.04
C ALA A 117 -5.36 1.29 22.08
N ALA A 118 -4.99 0.02 22.16
CA ALA A 118 -4.12 -0.63 21.17
C ALA A 118 -4.72 -1.94 20.70
N ILE A 119 -4.56 -2.25 19.42
CA ILE A 119 -4.86 -3.57 18.84
C ILE A 119 -3.53 -4.21 18.51
N ALA A 120 -3.22 -5.33 19.17
CA ALA A 120 -1.98 -6.07 19.06
C ALA A 120 -2.22 -7.43 18.39
N GLU A 121 -1.32 -7.85 17.50
CA GLU A 121 -1.42 -9.15 16.86
C GLU A 121 -1.31 -10.29 17.88
N ASP A 122 -0.23 -10.30 18.67
CA ASP A 122 0.16 -11.44 19.49
C ASP A 122 0.83 -11.02 20.81
N GLN A 123 1.36 -12.01 21.54
CA GLN A 123 2.06 -11.79 22.79
C GLN A 123 3.24 -10.83 22.65
N GLU A 124 4.06 -10.92 21.59
CA GLU A 124 5.23 -10.06 21.42
C GLU A 124 4.81 -8.59 21.38
N GLN A 125 3.74 -8.28 20.63
CA GLN A 125 3.24 -6.91 20.52
C GLN A 125 2.55 -6.44 21.80
N VAL A 126 1.84 -7.34 22.51
CA VAL A 126 1.27 -7.03 23.84
C VAL A 126 2.38 -6.69 24.83
N ASP A 127 3.44 -7.50 24.91
CA ASP A 127 4.58 -7.26 25.82
C ASP A 127 5.26 -5.93 25.51
N LYS A 128 5.42 -5.58 24.25
CA LYS A 128 5.98 -4.30 23.83
C LYS A 128 5.13 -3.09 24.28
N ILE A 129 3.80 -3.21 24.22
CA ILE A 129 2.88 -2.17 24.71
C ILE A 129 2.92 -2.08 26.24
N LEU A 130 2.98 -3.22 26.94
CA LEU A 130 3.11 -3.25 28.40
C LEU A 130 4.43 -2.62 28.87
N GLU A 131 5.53 -2.89 28.18
CA GLU A 131 6.83 -2.26 28.47
C GLU A 131 6.78 -0.75 28.25
N LEU A 132 6.03 -0.25 27.25
CA LEU A 132 5.78 1.18 27.08
C LEU A 132 5.02 1.78 28.26
N LYS A 133 3.98 1.10 28.76
CA LYS A 133 3.20 1.54 29.94
C LYS A 133 4.07 1.57 31.19
N ASP A 134 4.86 0.54 31.45
CA ASP A 134 5.80 0.47 32.57
C ASP A 134 6.86 1.58 32.53
N ALA A 135 7.23 1.98 31.33
CA ALA A 135 8.16 3.09 31.12
C ALA A 135 7.49 4.48 31.17
N GLY A 136 6.24 4.57 31.64
CA GLY A 136 5.52 5.81 31.88
C GLY A 136 4.72 6.33 30.69
N ALA A 137 4.43 5.52 29.68
CA ALA A 137 3.48 5.89 28.65
C ALA A 137 2.06 5.90 29.23
N GLU A 138 1.42 7.06 29.22
CA GLU A 138 0.03 7.23 29.67
C GLU A 138 -0.94 7.08 28.48
N GLY A 139 -2.20 6.73 28.79
CA GLY A 139 -3.32 6.83 27.82
C GLY A 139 -3.74 5.54 27.15
N ILE A 140 -2.94 4.46 27.13
CA ILE A 140 -3.39 3.16 26.59
C ILE A 140 -4.11 2.39 27.71
N ASP A 141 -5.41 2.60 27.84
CA ASP A 141 -6.20 1.95 28.89
C ASP A 141 -6.58 0.51 28.52
N HIS A 142 -6.74 0.23 27.24
CA HIS A 142 -7.14 -1.07 26.74
C HIS A 142 -6.17 -1.60 25.69
N ILE A 143 -5.81 -2.90 25.82
CA ILE A 143 -5.01 -3.64 24.84
C ILE A 143 -5.87 -4.80 24.32
N ILE A 144 -6.18 -4.79 23.03
CA ILE A 144 -6.96 -5.82 22.36
C ILE A 144 -5.97 -6.73 21.60
N TYR A 145 -5.95 -8.03 21.91
CA TYR A 145 -5.09 -8.98 21.21
C TYR A 145 -5.88 -9.90 20.28
N ASP A 146 -5.27 -10.24 19.13
CA ASP A 146 -5.83 -11.18 18.16
C ASP A 146 -5.45 -12.62 18.50
N GLU A 147 -4.15 -12.95 18.64
CA GLU A 147 -3.67 -14.29 18.94
C GLU A 147 -3.50 -14.48 20.46
N ALA A 148 -4.25 -15.40 21.04
CA ALA A 148 -4.25 -15.65 22.50
C ALA A 148 -3.05 -16.47 23.00
N ARG A 149 -2.22 -17.01 22.11
CA ARG A 149 -1.09 -17.87 22.47
C ARG A 149 -0.08 -17.10 23.33
N GLY A 150 0.29 -17.69 24.48
CA GLY A 150 1.21 -17.09 25.43
C GLY A 150 0.56 -16.16 26.44
N LEU A 151 -0.67 -15.66 26.19
CA LEU A 151 -1.35 -14.67 27.04
C LEU A 151 -2.22 -15.25 28.16
N GLY A 152 -2.38 -16.57 28.24
CA GLY A 152 -3.30 -17.23 29.17
C GLY A 152 -3.02 -17.03 30.68
N PHE A 153 -1.87 -16.48 31.05
CA PHE A 153 -1.48 -16.19 32.43
C PHE A 153 -1.31 -14.69 32.74
N TYR A 154 -1.70 -13.82 31.78
CA TYR A 154 -1.60 -12.36 31.95
C TYR A 154 -2.78 -11.87 32.78
N GLU A 155 -2.49 -11.34 33.98
CA GLU A 155 -3.45 -10.66 34.83
C GLU A 155 -3.24 -9.13 34.73
N VAL A 156 -3.62 -8.58 33.55
CA VAL A 156 -3.45 -7.15 33.25
C VAL A 156 -4.82 -6.52 33.05
N GLU A 157 -5.10 -5.48 33.82
CA GLU A 157 -6.33 -4.70 33.68
C GLU A 157 -6.37 -4.03 32.29
N GLY A 158 -7.50 -4.15 31.60
CA GLY A 158 -7.69 -3.61 30.25
C GLY A 158 -7.14 -4.49 29.12
N LEU A 159 -6.57 -5.69 29.42
CA LEU A 159 -6.18 -6.67 28.40
C LEU A 159 -7.41 -7.48 27.95
N LEU A 160 -7.81 -7.35 26.69
CA LEU A 160 -9.03 -7.96 26.12
C LEU A 160 -8.69 -8.80 24.91
N SER A 161 -9.35 -9.96 24.74
CA SER A 161 -9.27 -10.65 23.45
C SER A 161 -10.13 -9.96 22.39
N TRP A 162 -9.73 -10.09 21.12
CA TRP A 162 -10.55 -9.63 20.01
C TRP A 162 -11.97 -10.22 20.06
N ASP A 163 -12.09 -11.51 20.32
CA ASP A 163 -13.39 -12.17 20.39
C ASP A 163 -14.29 -11.56 21.47
N HIS A 164 -13.73 -11.21 22.65
CA HIS A 164 -14.49 -10.54 23.70
C HIS A 164 -14.94 -9.13 23.28
N LEU A 165 -14.07 -8.36 22.61
CA LEU A 165 -14.45 -7.05 22.07
C LEU A 165 -15.63 -7.18 21.09
N ILE A 166 -15.57 -8.18 20.20
CA ILE A 166 -16.64 -8.46 19.22
C ILE A 166 -17.94 -8.87 19.94
N GLU A 167 -17.87 -9.72 20.97
CA GLU A 167 -19.05 -10.11 21.77
C GLU A 167 -19.72 -8.88 22.41
N VAL A 168 -18.95 -7.98 23.02
CA VAL A 168 -19.44 -6.74 23.63
C VAL A 168 -20.13 -5.85 22.57
N GLY A 169 -19.45 -5.66 21.43
CA GLY A 169 -20.01 -4.87 20.35
C GLY A 169 -21.26 -5.49 19.71
N GLN A 170 -21.26 -6.79 19.50
CA GLN A 170 -22.42 -7.52 18.98
C GLN A 170 -23.64 -7.43 19.92
N HIS A 171 -23.41 -7.50 21.24
CA HIS A 171 -24.43 -7.28 22.22
C HIS A 171 -25.04 -5.88 22.08
N ASP A 172 -24.22 -4.85 22.01
CA ASP A 172 -24.68 -3.45 21.86
C ASP A 172 -25.44 -3.21 20.56
N LEU A 173 -24.97 -3.77 19.44
CA LEU A 173 -25.65 -3.71 18.15
C LEU A 173 -27.05 -4.36 18.19
N ASN A 174 -27.26 -5.36 19.03
CA ASN A 174 -28.54 -6.05 19.18
C ASN A 174 -29.49 -5.32 20.15
N GLU A 175 -28.96 -4.68 21.19
CA GLU A 175 -29.73 -3.98 22.21
C GLU A 175 -30.09 -2.54 21.78
N THR A 176 -29.34 -1.94 20.85
CA THR A 176 -29.51 -0.54 20.43
C THR A 176 -30.06 -0.47 18.99
N PRO A 177 -31.36 -0.32 18.79
CA PRO A 177 -31.94 -0.20 17.46
C PRO A 177 -31.39 1.01 16.68
N GLY A 178 -30.97 0.77 15.43
CA GLY A 178 -30.45 1.81 14.55
C GLY A 178 -28.95 2.08 14.71
N LEU A 179 -28.26 1.46 15.64
CA LEU A 179 -26.81 1.66 15.85
C LEU A 179 -25.98 1.25 14.62
N ARG A 180 -26.38 0.17 13.91
CA ARG A 180 -25.70 -0.24 12.66
C ARG A 180 -25.70 0.84 11.61
N GLU A 181 -26.87 1.40 11.34
CA GLU A 181 -27.06 2.46 10.35
C GLU A 181 -26.36 3.74 10.79
N GLU A 182 -26.37 4.03 12.08
CA GLU A 182 -25.69 5.17 12.65
C GLU A 182 -24.18 5.05 12.46
N LEU A 183 -23.54 3.96 12.88
CA LEU A 183 -22.11 3.73 12.71
C LEU A 183 -21.68 3.83 11.25
N LEU A 184 -22.45 3.25 10.32
CA LEU A 184 -22.14 3.29 8.88
C LEU A 184 -22.26 4.69 8.27
N SER A 185 -23.08 5.58 8.85
CA SER A 185 -23.35 6.92 8.34
C SER A 185 -22.71 8.06 9.16
N ARG A 186 -22.09 7.77 10.29
CA ARG A 186 -21.54 8.74 11.23
C ARG A 186 -20.37 9.53 10.64
N ALA A 187 -19.43 8.83 10.03
CA ALA A 187 -18.21 9.44 9.53
C ALA A 187 -18.48 10.31 8.29
N LYS A 188 -17.70 11.36 8.15
CA LYS A 188 -17.69 12.30 7.03
C LYS A 188 -16.45 12.06 6.14
N PRO A 189 -16.45 12.52 4.89
CA PRO A 189 -15.29 12.41 4.00
C PRO A 189 -14.01 13.03 4.56
N GLU A 190 -14.13 14.08 5.36
CA GLU A 190 -13.03 14.81 5.98
C GLU A 190 -12.50 14.13 7.25
N ASP A 191 -13.24 13.16 7.81
CA ASP A 191 -12.81 12.43 9.00
C ASP A 191 -11.62 11.51 8.67
N PRO A 192 -10.79 11.20 9.69
CA PRO A 192 -9.59 10.38 9.48
C PRO A 192 -9.91 9.00 8.90
N ALA A 193 -9.05 8.54 8.01
CA ALA A 193 -8.97 7.16 7.57
C ALA A 193 -7.77 6.45 8.22
N ILE A 194 -6.61 7.13 8.24
CA ILE A 194 -5.37 6.57 8.79
C ILE A 194 -4.45 7.68 9.26
N PHE A 195 -3.71 7.41 10.34
CA PHE A 195 -2.63 8.24 10.85
C PHE A 195 -1.30 7.51 10.64
N LEU A 196 -0.43 8.08 9.84
CA LEU A 196 0.88 7.52 9.49
C LEU A 196 2.00 8.45 9.96
N HIS A 197 3.21 7.92 10.04
CA HIS A 197 4.41 8.71 10.31
C HIS A 197 5.31 8.73 9.09
N SER A 198 5.80 9.92 8.73
CA SER A 198 6.83 10.02 7.70
C SER A 198 8.16 9.48 8.24
N SER A 199 8.95 8.85 7.39
CA SER A 199 10.29 8.36 7.73
C SER A 199 11.33 9.49 7.96
N GLY A 200 10.92 10.75 7.84
CA GLY A 200 11.69 11.97 8.05
C GLY A 200 13.13 11.90 7.55
N THR A 201 13.41 12.29 6.33
CA THR A 201 14.79 12.34 5.79
C THR A 201 15.66 13.40 6.44
N THR A 202 15.07 14.34 7.19
CA THR A 202 15.75 15.54 7.74
C THR A 202 15.45 15.84 9.20
N GLY A 203 14.76 14.95 9.94
CA GLY A 203 14.38 15.24 11.33
C GLY A 203 13.53 14.13 11.96
N ALA A 204 12.93 14.43 13.13
CA ALA A 204 11.98 13.52 13.76
C ALA A 204 10.79 13.21 12.84
N PRO A 205 10.23 11.98 12.90
CA PRO A 205 9.04 11.63 12.14
C PRO A 205 7.91 12.64 12.37
N LYS A 206 7.14 12.92 11.31
CA LYS A 206 5.97 13.81 11.37
C LYS A 206 4.71 12.99 11.23
N GLY A 207 3.70 13.24 12.08
CA GLY A 207 2.39 12.63 11.97
C GLY A 207 1.63 13.16 10.75
N ILE A 208 1.14 12.25 9.93
CA ILE A 208 0.38 12.51 8.69
C ILE A 208 -0.99 11.87 8.83
N VAL A 209 -2.02 12.68 8.86
CA VAL A 209 -3.41 12.21 8.83
C VAL A 209 -3.92 12.28 7.40
N LEU A 210 -4.36 11.13 6.89
CA LEU A 210 -5.10 11.07 5.64
C LEU A 210 -6.58 10.91 5.94
N SER A 211 -7.41 11.77 5.37
CA SER A 211 -8.85 11.68 5.49
C SER A 211 -9.43 10.57 4.61
N GLN A 212 -10.68 10.16 4.87
CA GLN A 212 -11.39 9.22 4.02
C GLN A 212 -11.48 9.73 2.58
N LYS A 213 -11.69 11.04 2.40
CA LYS A 213 -11.66 11.69 1.09
C LYS A 213 -10.32 11.49 0.38
N ASN A 214 -9.19 11.71 1.07
CA ASN A 214 -7.86 11.61 0.46
C ASN A 214 -7.58 10.20 -0.07
N VAL A 215 -7.75 9.18 0.76
CA VAL A 215 -7.43 7.79 0.37
C VAL A 215 -8.38 7.24 -0.69
N LEU A 216 -9.66 7.58 -0.61
CA LEU A 216 -10.65 7.19 -1.63
C LEU A 216 -10.43 7.91 -2.96
N ALA A 217 -9.99 9.18 -2.95
CA ALA A 217 -9.61 9.92 -4.15
C ALA A 217 -8.38 9.27 -4.82
N ALA A 218 -7.34 8.92 -4.05
CA ALA A 218 -6.17 8.23 -4.59
C ALA A 218 -6.52 6.89 -5.25
N ALA A 219 -7.39 6.10 -4.61
CA ALA A 219 -7.85 4.83 -5.17
C ALA A 219 -8.66 5.02 -6.47
N ARG A 220 -9.53 6.06 -6.55
CA ARG A 220 -10.24 6.40 -7.79
C ARG A 220 -9.29 6.85 -8.90
N ASN A 221 -8.32 7.70 -8.56
CA ASN A 221 -7.31 8.19 -9.50
C ASN A 221 -6.47 7.04 -10.07
N GLY A 222 -6.06 6.09 -9.21
CA GLY A 222 -5.33 4.89 -9.63
C GLY A 222 -6.12 4.02 -10.61
N HIS A 223 -7.39 3.75 -10.30
CA HIS A 223 -8.27 2.99 -11.21
C HIS A 223 -8.47 3.71 -12.55
N ALA A 224 -8.74 5.00 -12.50
CA ALA A 224 -8.93 5.81 -13.72
C ALA A 224 -7.66 5.88 -14.59
N ALA A 225 -6.46 5.76 -13.98
CA ALA A 225 -5.18 5.64 -14.67
C ALA A 225 -4.89 4.21 -15.18
N GLY A 226 -5.78 3.25 -14.94
CA GLY A 226 -5.57 1.84 -15.32
C GLY A 226 -4.51 1.14 -14.47
N ALA A 227 -4.39 1.51 -13.19
CA ALA A 227 -3.51 0.82 -12.26
C ALA A 227 -4.03 -0.59 -11.95
N PHE A 228 -5.32 -0.70 -11.74
CA PHE A 228 -6.01 -1.94 -11.37
C PHE A 228 -7.45 -1.93 -11.89
N ASP A 229 -8.02 -3.10 -12.03
CA ASP A 229 -9.40 -3.34 -12.42
C ASP A 229 -10.28 -3.55 -11.16
N GLU A 230 -11.59 -3.73 -11.35
CA GLU A 230 -12.47 -4.24 -10.29
C GLU A 230 -12.18 -5.72 -10.03
N ASN A 231 -12.46 -6.18 -8.81
CA ASN A 231 -12.35 -7.59 -8.39
C ASN A 231 -10.93 -8.17 -8.60
N GLU A 232 -9.90 -7.36 -8.33
CA GLU A 232 -8.53 -7.88 -8.28
C GLU A 232 -8.36 -8.83 -7.09
N GLU A 233 -7.45 -9.76 -7.23
CA GLU A 233 -7.02 -10.66 -6.16
C GLU A 233 -5.61 -10.24 -5.74
N ILE A 234 -5.45 -9.84 -4.48
CA ILE A 234 -4.19 -9.28 -3.95
C ILE A 234 -3.68 -10.10 -2.76
N LEU A 235 -2.37 -10.05 -2.52
CA LEU A 235 -1.78 -10.53 -1.28
C LEU A 235 -1.39 -9.33 -0.41
N ALA A 236 -1.92 -9.26 0.80
CA ALA A 236 -1.64 -8.23 1.80
C ALA A 236 -0.34 -8.57 2.54
N TYR A 237 0.79 -8.10 2.03
CA TYR A 237 2.11 -8.41 2.59
C TYR A 237 2.98 -7.16 2.83
N LEU A 238 2.55 -6.01 2.33
CA LEU A 238 3.22 -4.75 2.58
C LEU A 238 2.97 -4.34 4.04
N PRO A 239 3.92 -3.68 4.71
CA PRO A 239 3.69 -3.24 6.09
C PRO A 239 2.46 -2.33 6.21
N MET A 240 1.58 -2.59 7.18
CA MET A 240 0.37 -1.78 7.42
C MET A 240 0.67 -0.31 7.72
N ALA A 241 1.85 -0.02 8.27
CA ALA A 241 2.34 1.35 8.53
C ALA A 241 2.81 2.07 7.26
N TRP A 242 2.80 1.43 6.11
CA TRP A 242 3.15 2.05 4.82
C TRP A 242 1.90 2.46 4.04
N VAL A 243 1.88 3.71 3.57
CA VAL A 243 0.72 4.26 2.84
C VAL A 243 0.32 3.43 1.61
N GLY A 244 1.29 2.77 0.97
CA GLY A 244 1.03 1.89 -0.19
C GLY A 244 0.19 0.67 0.16
N ASP A 245 0.35 0.10 1.37
CA ASP A 245 -0.52 -0.98 1.84
C ASP A 245 -1.95 -0.48 2.01
N TYR A 246 -2.15 0.60 2.77
CA TYR A 246 -3.49 1.14 3.00
C TYR A 246 -4.20 1.53 1.69
N ALA A 247 -3.47 2.16 0.76
CA ALA A 247 -4.04 2.58 -0.52
C ALA A 247 -4.56 1.40 -1.36
N ILE A 248 -3.89 0.25 -1.33
CA ILE A 248 -4.25 -0.94 -2.12
C ILE A 248 -5.12 -1.90 -1.32
N THR A 249 -4.67 -2.28 -0.11
CA THR A 249 -5.29 -3.35 0.70
C THR A 249 -6.58 -2.89 1.39
N VAL A 250 -6.72 -1.58 1.64
CA VAL A 250 -7.92 -1.02 2.29
C VAL A 250 -8.72 -0.16 1.31
N ALA A 251 -8.19 0.97 0.84
CA ALA A 251 -8.97 1.93 0.07
C ALA A 251 -9.40 1.41 -1.30
N ALA A 252 -8.47 0.87 -2.10
CA ALA A 252 -8.80 0.30 -3.41
C ALA A 252 -9.61 -1.00 -3.28
N ALA A 253 -9.25 -1.87 -2.32
CA ALA A 253 -9.99 -3.10 -2.07
C ALA A 253 -11.46 -2.83 -1.70
N LEU A 254 -11.71 -1.84 -0.85
CA LEU A 254 -13.07 -1.45 -0.47
C LEU A 254 -13.86 -0.88 -1.65
N LEU A 255 -13.26 0.04 -2.43
CA LEU A 255 -13.91 0.69 -3.58
C LEU A 255 -14.23 -0.27 -4.72
N TRP A 256 -13.28 -1.15 -5.05
CA TRP A 256 -13.29 -1.97 -6.26
C TRP A 256 -13.46 -3.47 -5.96
N ARG A 257 -13.83 -3.81 -4.71
CA ARG A 257 -14.15 -5.17 -4.23
C ARG A 257 -13.03 -6.17 -4.51
N PHE A 258 -11.79 -5.82 -4.17
CA PHE A 258 -10.72 -6.80 -4.25
C PHE A 258 -10.96 -7.94 -3.26
N THR A 259 -10.48 -9.13 -3.60
CA THR A 259 -10.29 -10.18 -2.62
C THR A 259 -8.90 -10.00 -2.00
N VAL A 260 -8.86 -9.64 -0.73
CA VAL A 260 -7.62 -9.46 0.03
C VAL A 260 -7.22 -10.78 0.64
N ASN A 261 -6.06 -11.32 0.27
CA ASN A 261 -5.51 -12.53 0.84
C ASN A 261 -4.42 -12.17 1.85
N VAL A 262 -4.61 -12.54 3.10
CA VAL A 262 -3.67 -12.28 4.20
C VAL A 262 -2.80 -13.52 4.40
N PRO A 263 -1.45 -13.44 4.24
CA PRO A 263 -0.56 -14.58 4.37
C PRO A 263 -0.50 -15.09 5.82
N GLU A 264 -0.07 -16.34 6.00
CA GLU A 264 0.03 -16.93 7.33
C GLU A 264 1.08 -16.21 8.19
N ARG A 265 2.22 -15.84 7.59
CA ARG A 265 3.33 -15.08 8.21
C ARG A 265 4.17 -14.41 7.14
N GLN A 266 4.99 -13.45 7.52
CA GLN A 266 5.92 -12.79 6.60
C GLN A 266 6.89 -13.78 5.92
N GLU A 267 7.36 -14.80 6.65
CA GLU A 267 8.26 -15.82 6.08
C GLU A 267 7.57 -16.73 5.06
N THR A 268 6.24 -16.81 5.09
CA THR A 268 5.48 -17.66 4.16
C THR A 268 4.98 -16.92 2.91
N VAL A 269 5.15 -15.60 2.84
CA VAL A 269 4.63 -14.73 1.76
C VAL A 269 4.90 -15.30 0.36
N VAL A 270 6.11 -15.77 0.06
CA VAL A 270 6.45 -16.31 -1.27
C VAL A 270 5.67 -17.58 -1.58
N ARG A 271 5.49 -18.47 -0.59
CA ARG A 271 4.68 -19.68 -0.74
C ARG A 271 3.21 -19.35 -0.90
N ASP A 272 2.71 -18.44 -0.07
CA ASP A 272 1.30 -18.05 -0.04
C ASP A 272 0.94 -17.27 -1.31
N MET A 273 1.85 -16.42 -1.81
CA MET A 273 1.73 -15.78 -3.11
C MET A 273 1.64 -16.80 -4.27
N ARG A 274 2.40 -17.90 -4.19
CA ARG A 274 2.32 -18.97 -5.18
C ARG A 274 0.97 -19.69 -5.18
N GLU A 275 0.40 -19.92 -3.99
CA GLU A 275 -0.90 -20.58 -3.84
C GLU A 275 -2.05 -19.72 -4.36
N ILE A 276 -2.02 -18.42 -4.07
CA ILE A 276 -3.06 -17.46 -4.48
C ILE A 276 -2.89 -17.04 -5.93
N ALA A 277 -1.66 -16.87 -6.40
CA ALA A 277 -1.34 -16.30 -7.71
C ALA A 277 -2.12 -14.99 -7.96
N PRO A 278 -1.80 -13.90 -7.23
CA PRO A 278 -2.57 -12.66 -7.27
C PRO A 278 -2.64 -12.06 -8.68
N THR A 279 -3.67 -11.24 -8.93
CA THR A 279 -3.85 -10.56 -10.21
C THR A 279 -3.20 -9.18 -10.26
N PHE A 280 -2.98 -8.59 -9.08
CA PHE A 280 -2.28 -7.32 -8.89
C PHE A 280 -1.12 -7.49 -7.90
N TYR A 281 0.01 -6.83 -8.17
CA TYR A 281 1.18 -6.87 -7.30
C TYR A 281 1.93 -5.53 -7.31
N LEU A 282 2.07 -4.94 -6.13
CA LEU A 282 2.89 -3.74 -5.89
C LEU A 282 4.06 -4.12 -4.98
N ALA A 283 5.27 -3.81 -5.38
CA ALA A 283 6.47 -4.07 -4.60
C ALA A 283 7.50 -2.95 -4.74
N ALA A 284 8.27 -2.74 -3.68
CA ALA A 284 9.46 -1.88 -3.75
C ALA A 284 10.52 -2.51 -4.68
N PRO A 285 11.41 -1.71 -5.30
CA PRO A 285 12.47 -2.21 -6.18
C PRO A 285 13.30 -3.32 -5.57
N ARG A 286 13.65 -3.21 -4.27
CA ARG A 286 14.41 -4.22 -3.53
C ARG A 286 13.74 -5.61 -3.57
N SER A 287 12.42 -5.68 -3.48
CA SER A 287 11.70 -6.97 -3.54
C SER A 287 11.80 -7.61 -4.93
N TRP A 288 11.72 -6.80 -5.98
CA TRP A 288 11.93 -7.24 -7.35
C TRP A 288 13.36 -7.76 -7.56
N ASP A 289 14.38 -7.06 -7.04
CA ASP A 289 15.79 -7.48 -7.13
C ASP A 289 16.08 -8.76 -6.35
N GLN A 290 15.49 -8.94 -5.16
CA GLN A 290 15.62 -10.17 -4.37
C GLN A 290 15.01 -11.38 -5.10
N MET A 291 13.84 -11.21 -5.70
CA MET A 291 13.22 -12.28 -6.49
C MET A 291 14.07 -12.59 -7.74
N LEU A 292 14.57 -11.58 -8.45
CA LEU A 292 15.47 -11.76 -9.59
C LEU A 292 16.73 -12.56 -9.20
N THR A 293 17.35 -12.19 -8.09
CA THR A 293 18.52 -12.91 -7.55
C THR A 293 18.18 -14.37 -7.26
N THR A 294 17.01 -14.63 -6.64
CA THR A 294 16.55 -15.99 -6.35
C THR A 294 16.33 -16.81 -7.63
N ILE A 295 15.76 -16.20 -8.68
CA ILE A 295 15.59 -16.82 -9.99
C ILE A 295 16.95 -17.17 -10.59
N GLN A 296 17.90 -16.22 -10.62
CA GLN A 296 19.23 -16.41 -11.19
C GLN A 296 20.00 -17.51 -10.48
N VAL A 297 20.03 -17.50 -9.14
CA VAL A 297 20.66 -18.55 -8.33
C VAL A 297 20.00 -19.93 -8.61
N GLY A 298 18.69 -19.99 -8.69
CA GLY A 298 17.98 -21.22 -9.02
C GLY A 298 18.33 -21.78 -10.40
N ILE A 299 18.47 -20.89 -11.40
CA ILE A 299 18.91 -21.28 -12.75
C ILE A 299 20.36 -21.74 -12.74
N GLU A 300 21.26 -21.02 -12.05
CA GLU A 300 22.67 -21.41 -11.97
C GLU A 300 22.88 -22.78 -11.29
N ASN A 301 22.02 -23.17 -10.37
CA ASN A 301 22.02 -24.47 -9.73
C ASN A 301 21.22 -25.56 -10.48
N SER A 302 20.67 -25.23 -11.65
CA SER A 302 19.86 -26.17 -12.43
C SER A 302 20.70 -27.04 -13.38
N THR A 303 20.05 -28.00 -14.07
CA THR A 303 20.72 -28.85 -15.06
C THR A 303 21.21 -28.04 -16.26
N PRO A 304 22.29 -28.50 -16.97
CA PRO A 304 22.82 -27.81 -18.15
C PRO A 304 21.76 -27.52 -19.22
N LEU A 305 20.82 -28.44 -19.43
CA LEU A 305 19.74 -28.27 -20.39
C LEU A 305 18.78 -27.13 -19.98
N LYS A 306 18.42 -27.05 -18.67
CA LYS A 306 17.58 -25.96 -18.18
C LYS A 306 18.26 -24.60 -18.27
N LYS A 307 19.55 -24.53 -17.92
CA LYS A 307 20.34 -23.30 -18.11
C LYS A 307 20.38 -22.87 -19.57
N TRP A 308 20.66 -23.81 -20.48
CA TRP A 308 20.70 -23.51 -21.92
C TRP A 308 19.35 -23.01 -22.44
N LEU A 309 18.25 -23.68 -22.09
CA LEU A 309 16.90 -23.25 -22.47
C LEU A 309 16.57 -21.86 -21.90
N TYR A 310 16.91 -21.61 -20.63
CA TYR A 310 16.69 -20.31 -20.00
C TYR A 310 17.40 -19.20 -20.78
N HIS A 311 18.72 -19.30 -20.98
CA HIS A 311 19.49 -18.29 -21.72
C HIS A 311 18.99 -18.15 -23.16
N PHE A 312 18.69 -19.27 -23.83
CA PHE A 312 18.20 -19.23 -25.20
C PHE A 312 16.92 -18.41 -25.36
N PHE A 313 15.94 -18.57 -24.46
CA PHE A 313 14.68 -17.84 -24.53
C PHE A 313 14.78 -16.46 -23.87
N MET A 314 15.43 -16.35 -22.72
CA MET A 314 15.46 -15.13 -21.94
C MET A 314 16.27 -14.02 -22.60
N ASP A 315 17.45 -14.32 -23.15
CA ASP A 315 18.30 -13.33 -23.85
C ASP A 315 17.55 -12.74 -25.08
N ARG A 316 16.79 -13.57 -25.78
CA ARG A 316 15.95 -13.12 -26.91
C ARG A 316 14.79 -12.27 -26.44
N ALA A 317 14.14 -12.65 -25.35
CA ALA A 317 13.02 -11.90 -24.78
C ALA A 317 13.48 -10.54 -24.25
N ILE A 318 14.62 -10.46 -23.57
CA ILE A 318 15.25 -9.21 -23.10
C ILE A 318 15.56 -8.31 -24.32
N ALA A 319 16.23 -8.84 -25.34
CA ALA A 319 16.54 -8.07 -26.55
C ALA A 319 15.27 -7.55 -27.26
N ALA A 320 14.19 -8.35 -27.29
CA ALA A 320 12.91 -7.95 -27.86
C ALA A 320 12.24 -6.85 -27.05
N GLU A 321 12.17 -6.97 -25.71
CA GLU A 321 11.56 -5.97 -24.85
C GLU A 321 12.38 -4.66 -24.86
N THR A 322 13.71 -4.74 -24.84
CA THR A 322 14.58 -3.55 -24.97
C THR A 322 14.33 -2.80 -26.29
N ARG A 323 14.20 -3.54 -27.42
CA ARG A 323 13.84 -2.91 -28.71
C ARG A 323 12.48 -2.21 -28.64
N LYS A 324 11.48 -2.86 -28.03
CA LYS A 324 10.14 -2.33 -27.89
C LYS A 324 10.11 -1.07 -27.03
N LEU A 325 10.80 -1.06 -25.89
CA LEU A 325 10.93 0.10 -25.00
C LEU A 325 11.63 1.28 -25.72
N ASN A 326 12.52 0.98 -26.66
CA ASN A 326 13.16 1.98 -27.52
C ASN A 326 12.35 2.36 -28.78
N GLY A 327 11.06 2.00 -28.84
CA GLY A 327 10.15 2.36 -29.94
C GLY A 327 10.41 1.62 -31.27
N LYS A 328 11.20 0.53 -31.24
CA LYS A 328 11.54 -0.25 -32.45
C LYS A 328 10.59 -1.44 -32.63
N SER A 329 10.19 -1.71 -33.87
CA SER A 329 9.33 -2.85 -34.20
C SER A 329 10.04 -4.20 -34.00
N GLY A 330 9.26 -5.21 -33.61
CA GLY A 330 9.74 -6.58 -33.44
C GLY A 330 9.82 -7.38 -34.76
N GLY A 331 10.50 -8.50 -34.71
CA GLY A 331 10.57 -9.46 -35.83
C GLY A 331 9.32 -10.33 -35.98
N VAL A 332 9.01 -10.79 -37.17
CA VAL A 332 7.81 -11.61 -37.50
C VAL A 332 7.78 -12.94 -36.72
N LEU A 333 8.91 -13.50 -36.33
CA LEU A 333 9.02 -14.79 -35.61
C LEU A 333 9.04 -14.60 -34.07
N GLU A 334 9.12 -13.38 -33.54
CA GLU A 334 9.13 -13.11 -32.10
C GLU A 334 7.90 -13.67 -31.34
N PRO A 335 6.66 -13.57 -31.86
CA PRO A 335 5.49 -14.10 -31.16
C PRO A 335 5.56 -15.62 -30.97
N PHE A 336 6.08 -16.36 -31.95
CA PHE A 336 6.23 -17.80 -31.85
C PHE A 336 7.30 -18.21 -30.85
N GLY A 337 8.46 -17.55 -30.90
CA GLY A 337 9.53 -17.76 -29.92
C GLY A 337 9.06 -17.44 -28.49
N ARG A 338 8.24 -16.40 -28.33
CA ARG A 338 7.65 -16.03 -27.03
C ARG A 338 6.66 -17.09 -26.52
N LEU A 339 5.81 -17.66 -27.38
CA LEU A 339 4.86 -18.72 -27.02
C LEU A 339 5.59 -19.99 -26.53
N LEU A 340 6.65 -20.39 -27.19
CA LEU A 340 7.48 -21.50 -26.75
C LEU A 340 8.22 -21.22 -25.47
N GLY A 341 8.80 -19.99 -25.33
CA GLY A 341 9.45 -19.53 -24.12
C GLY A 341 8.49 -19.50 -22.93
N GLU A 342 7.23 -19.09 -23.15
CA GLU A 342 6.17 -19.12 -22.14
C GLU A 342 5.91 -20.53 -21.62
N ALA A 343 5.76 -21.49 -22.51
CA ALA A 343 5.46 -22.88 -22.14
C ALA A 343 6.64 -23.57 -21.42
N ILE A 344 7.89 -23.25 -21.80
CA ILE A 344 9.07 -24.02 -21.36
C ILE A 344 9.84 -23.32 -20.22
N VAL A 345 9.88 -21.99 -20.21
CA VAL A 345 10.73 -21.19 -19.28
C VAL A 345 9.93 -20.17 -18.48
N PHE A 346 9.20 -19.27 -19.16
CA PHE A 346 8.61 -18.11 -18.49
C PHE A 346 7.44 -18.49 -17.59
N GLY A 347 6.54 -19.35 -18.08
CA GLY A 347 5.40 -19.86 -17.30
C GLY A 347 5.83 -20.57 -16.02
N PRO A 348 6.73 -21.56 -16.06
CA PRO A 348 7.27 -22.22 -14.88
C PRO A 348 7.94 -21.27 -13.87
N ILE A 349 8.67 -20.24 -14.34
CA ILE A 349 9.27 -19.24 -13.44
C ILE A 349 8.16 -18.40 -12.79
N LYS A 350 7.21 -17.88 -13.57
CA LYS A 350 6.08 -17.11 -13.03
C LYS A 350 5.26 -17.92 -12.02
N ASP A 351 4.99 -19.17 -12.29
CA ASP A 351 4.26 -20.07 -11.39
C ASP A 351 5.01 -20.26 -10.07
N GLN A 352 6.33 -20.46 -10.12
CA GLN A 352 7.16 -20.61 -8.92
C GLN A 352 7.09 -19.42 -7.97
N PHE A 353 6.84 -18.22 -8.48
CA PHE A 353 6.74 -16.98 -7.70
C PHE A 353 5.31 -16.44 -7.59
N GLY A 354 4.30 -17.23 -7.97
CA GLY A 354 2.90 -16.82 -7.89
C GLY A 354 2.49 -15.72 -8.86
N MET A 355 3.23 -15.53 -9.96
CA MET A 355 3.03 -14.43 -10.91
C MET A 355 2.26 -14.85 -12.17
N SER A 356 1.74 -16.09 -12.21
CA SER A 356 1.12 -16.65 -13.42
C SER A 356 -0.17 -15.93 -13.83
N ARG A 357 -0.91 -15.34 -12.87
CA ARG A 357 -2.18 -14.64 -13.10
C ARG A 357 -2.04 -13.11 -13.09
N LEU A 358 -0.84 -12.55 -12.91
CA LEU A 358 -0.64 -11.10 -12.82
C LEU A 358 -1.15 -10.37 -14.08
N LYS A 359 -2.13 -9.51 -13.89
CA LYS A 359 -2.63 -8.55 -14.88
C LYS A 359 -1.88 -7.22 -14.79
N ASN A 360 -1.67 -6.75 -13.56
CA ASN A 360 -1.07 -5.47 -13.24
C ASN A 360 0.05 -5.66 -12.20
N ALA A 361 1.23 -5.13 -12.50
CA ALA A 361 2.38 -5.18 -11.61
C ALA A 361 3.05 -3.80 -11.54
N PHE A 362 3.40 -3.37 -10.32
CA PHE A 362 3.98 -2.07 -10.10
C PHE A 362 5.22 -2.11 -9.22
N THR A 363 6.07 -1.12 -9.44
CA THR A 363 7.14 -0.74 -8.53
C THR A 363 7.03 0.75 -8.23
N GLY A 364 7.38 1.14 -7.01
CA GLY A 364 7.34 2.53 -6.55
C GLY A 364 8.08 2.70 -5.23
N GLY A 365 8.20 3.96 -4.79
CA GLY A 365 8.93 4.36 -3.59
C GLY A 365 10.39 4.69 -3.85
N GLU A 366 11.05 4.00 -4.76
CA GLU A 366 12.43 4.24 -5.20
C GLU A 366 12.58 3.94 -6.69
N ALA A 367 13.72 4.33 -7.29
CA ALA A 367 14.04 3.99 -8.66
C ALA A 367 14.41 2.50 -8.78
N ILE A 368 13.85 1.81 -9.77
CA ILE A 368 14.21 0.43 -10.12
C ILE A 368 15.34 0.39 -11.14
N GLY A 369 16.22 -0.63 -11.04
CA GLY A 369 17.25 -0.89 -12.04
C GLY A 369 16.65 -1.22 -13.42
N GLU A 370 17.23 -0.66 -14.48
CA GLU A 370 16.75 -0.89 -15.84
C GLU A 370 16.78 -2.37 -16.21
N ASP A 371 17.83 -3.09 -15.83
CA ASP A 371 17.95 -4.54 -16.12
C ASP A 371 16.88 -5.35 -15.40
N THR A 372 16.61 -5.07 -14.14
CA THR A 372 15.53 -5.69 -13.36
C THR A 372 14.17 -5.41 -14.00
N PHE A 373 13.92 -4.17 -14.38
CA PHE A 373 12.68 -3.77 -15.01
C PHE A 373 12.46 -4.49 -16.36
N VAL A 374 13.48 -4.48 -17.22
CA VAL A 374 13.45 -5.14 -18.54
C VAL A 374 13.31 -6.67 -18.37
N PHE A 375 13.98 -7.26 -17.38
CA PHE A 375 13.89 -8.69 -17.08
C PHE A 375 12.44 -9.14 -16.84
N TYR A 376 11.72 -8.48 -15.92
CA TYR A 376 10.35 -8.87 -15.61
C TYR A 376 9.41 -8.65 -16.79
N ARG A 377 9.61 -7.58 -17.54
CA ARG A 377 8.83 -7.34 -18.75
C ARG A 377 9.13 -8.37 -19.82
N ALA A 378 10.38 -8.78 -20.00
CA ALA A 378 10.79 -9.87 -20.87
C ALA A 378 10.17 -11.22 -20.43
N LEU A 379 10.08 -11.46 -19.11
CA LEU A 379 9.38 -12.61 -18.53
C LEU A 379 7.87 -12.61 -18.84
N GLY A 380 7.31 -11.47 -19.25
CA GLY A 380 5.90 -11.30 -19.61
C GLY A 380 5.05 -10.61 -18.57
N ILE A 381 5.65 -10.17 -17.49
CA ILE A 381 4.99 -9.37 -16.44
C ILE A 381 4.86 -7.94 -16.94
N LYS A 382 3.67 -7.36 -16.84
CA LYS A 382 3.41 -5.98 -17.26
C LYS A 382 3.86 -5.00 -16.16
N LEU A 383 5.15 -5.09 -15.78
CA LEU A 383 5.71 -4.21 -14.76
C LEU A 383 5.68 -2.75 -15.24
N ARG A 384 5.19 -1.87 -14.36
CA ARG A 384 5.04 -0.42 -14.55
C ARG A 384 5.58 0.31 -13.33
N GLN A 385 5.86 1.59 -13.47
CA GLN A 385 6.29 2.44 -12.36
C GLN A 385 5.14 3.35 -11.93
N LEU A 386 5.11 3.68 -10.63
CA LEU A 386 4.25 4.69 -10.05
C LEU A 386 5.06 5.58 -9.10
N TYR A 387 4.54 6.79 -8.87
CA TYR A 387 5.10 7.75 -7.93
C TYR A 387 4.01 8.30 -7.02
N GLY A 388 4.38 8.45 -5.74
CA GLY A 388 3.60 9.09 -4.71
C GLY A 388 4.34 9.07 -3.38
N GLN A 389 3.79 9.80 -2.43
CA GLN A 389 4.29 9.96 -1.07
C GLN A 389 3.15 9.71 -0.09
N THR A 390 3.46 9.67 1.21
CA THR A 390 2.41 9.56 2.23
C THR A 390 1.48 10.76 2.20
N GLU A 391 2.02 11.97 2.03
CA GLU A 391 1.30 13.25 1.99
C GLU A 391 0.27 13.36 0.85
N ASN A 392 0.38 12.52 -0.16
CA ASN A 392 -0.55 12.50 -1.30
C ASN A 392 -1.17 11.11 -1.57
N SER A 393 -1.26 10.28 -0.52
CA SER A 393 -1.94 8.98 -0.53
C SER A 393 -1.41 7.99 -1.58
N ALA A 394 -0.09 7.96 -1.83
CA ALA A 394 0.66 6.97 -2.59
C ALA A 394 0.53 7.00 -4.13
N ILE A 395 -0.61 7.33 -4.75
CA ILE A 395 -0.84 7.13 -6.19
C ILE A 395 -1.10 8.45 -6.90
N ASN A 396 -0.06 9.06 -7.48
CA ASN A 396 -0.19 10.40 -8.09
C ASN A 396 0.32 10.49 -9.53
N ALA A 397 1.42 9.85 -9.87
CA ALA A 397 1.83 9.65 -11.25
C ALA A 397 2.04 8.17 -11.53
N ILE A 398 1.68 7.72 -12.73
CA ILE A 398 1.64 6.32 -13.06
C ILE A 398 1.87 6.08 -14.55
N GLN A 399 2.58 5.04 -14.88
CA GLN A 399 2.70 4.58 -16.26
C GLN A 399 1.42 3.86 -16.69
N ALA A 400 0.71 4.42 -17.65
CA ALA A 400 -0.48 3.80 -18.21
C ALA A 400 -0.13 2.55 -19.07
N PRO A 401 -1.09 1.63 -19.30
CA PRO A 401 -0.88 0.51 -20.20
C PRO A 401 -0.48 1.00 -21.61
N GLY A 402 0.68 0.53 -22.09
CA GLY A 402 1.22 0.93 -23.41
C GLY A 402 2.11 2.19 -23.41
N GLU A 403 2.12 2.97 -22.34
CA GLU A 403 2.94 4.17 -22.19
C GLU A 403 4.07 3.96 -21.16
N VAL A 404 4.86 2.90 -21.34
CA VAL A 404 5.90 2.51 -20.38
C VAL A 404 7.27 2.94 -20.89
N ARG A 405 8.04 3.61 -20.01
CA ARG A 405 9.43 4.03 -20.24
C ARG A 405 10.31 3.69 -19.05
N LEU A 406 11.60 3.47 -19.28
CA LEU A 406 12.53 3.03 -18.24
C LEU A 406 12.78 4.09 -17.17
N HIS A 407 12.88 5.36 -17.57
CA HIS A 407 13.38 6.46 -16.73
C HIS A 407 12.28 7.38 -16.20
N THR A 408 11.00 7.08 -16.44
CA THR A 408 9.87 7.92 -16.00
C THR A 408 8.98 7.16 -15.01
N VAL A 409 8.26 7.89 -14.19
CA VAL A 409 7.23 7.34 -13.30
C VAL A 409 5.82 7.44 -13.90
N GLY A 410 5.71 7.88 -15.16
CA GLY A 410 4.45 8.02 -15.87
C GLY A 410 3.90 9.44 -15.85
N LYS A 411 2.62 9.56 -16.17
CA LYS A 411 1.89 10.84 -16.20
C LYS A 411 1.11 11.05 -14.91
N PRO A 412 0.72 12.29 -14.58
CA PRO A 412 -0.23 12.53 -13.50
C PRO A 412 -1.49 11.66 -13.68
N ALA A 413 -1.92 10.99 -12.61
CA ALA A 413 -3.17 10.25 -12.64
C ALA A 413 -4.36 11.20 -12.87
N PRO A 414 -5.48 10.75 -13.45
CA PRO A 414 -6.69 11.54 -13.55
C PRO A 414 -7.11 12.10 -12.19
N GLY A 415 -7.34 13.41 -12.09
CA GLY A 415 -7.63 14.09 -10.81
C GLY A 415 -6.39 14.62 -10.08
N VAL A 416 -5.20 14.47 -10.64
CA VAL A 416 -3.95 15.04 -10.13
C VAL A 416 -3.46 16.12 -11.09
N GLU A 417 -3.24 17.32 -10.57
CA GLU A 417 -2.51 18.39 -11.26
C GLU A 417 -1.03 18.34 -10.81
N LEU A 418 -0.13 18.53 -11.76
CA LEU A 418 1.31 18.48 -11.53
C LEU A 418 1.99 19.62 -12.28
N LYS A 419 2.93 20.30 -11.64
CA LYS A 419 3.82 21.28 -12.25
C LYS A 419 5.23 21.21 -11.65
N ILE A 420 6.19 21.78 -12.34
CA ILE A 420 7.56 21.94 -11.84
C ILE A 420 7.77 23.41 -11.47
N ALA A 421 8.26 23.65 -10.27
CA ALA A 421 8.63 24.98 -9.80
C ALA A 421 9.96 25.46 -10.42
N ASP A 422 10.27 26.75 -10.28
CA ASP A 422 11.46 27.37 -10.88
C ASP A 422 12.78 26.74 -10.36
N ASP A 423 12.79 26.25 -9.13
CA ASP A 423 13.91 25.54 -8.51
C ASP A 423 14.02 24.07 -8.94
N GLY A 424 13.02 23.56 -9.67
CA GLY A 424 12.95 22.17 -10.15
C GLY A 424 12.16 21.25 -9.24
N GLU A 425 11.51 21.75 -8.19
CA GLU A 425 10.66 20.96 -7.33
C GLU A 425 9.38 20.54 -8.04
N THR A 426 8.96 19.30 -7.81
CA THR A 426 7.67 18.77 -8.27
C THR A 426 6.57 19.22 -7.33
N LEU A 427 5.57 19.93 -7.83
CA LEU A 427 4.41 20.38 -7.08
C LEU A 427 3.15 19.62 -7.53
N MET A 428 2.30 19.25 -6.56
CA MET A 428 1.08 18.48 -6.83
C MET A 428 -0.16 19.11 -6.17
N ARG A 429 -1.30 18.95 -6.83
CA ARG A 429 -2.61 19.33 -6.29
C ARG A 429 -3.65 18.27 -6.66
N SER A 430 -4.38 17.77 -5.67
CA SER A 430 -5.41 16.74 -5.82
C SER A 430 -6.23 16.63 -4.54
N ASP A 431 -7.43 16.04 -4.64
CA ASP A 431 -8.20 15.60 -3.46
C ASP A 431 -7.51 14.48 -2.67
N SER A 432 -6.47 13.83 -3.22
CA SER A 432 -5.66 12.83 -2.53
C SER A 432 -4.55 13.41 -1.65
N VAL A 433 -4.32 14.72 -1.70
CA VAL A 433 -3.34 15.43 -0.86
C VAL A 433 -3.90 15.64 0.54
N PHE A 434 -3.08 15.41 1.55
CA PHE A 434 -3.44 15.60 2.95
C PHE A 434 -3.76 17.06 3.30
N GLU A 435 -4.41 17.28 4.46
CA GLU A 435 -4.71 18.63 4.94
C GLU A 435 -3.53 19.27 5.69
N GLY A 436 -2.52 18.48 6.06
CA GLY A 436 -1.32 18.94 6.74
C GLY A 436 -0.73 17.94 7.73
N TYR A 437 0.39 18.32 8.34
CA TYR A 437 1.03 17.55 9.41
C TYR A 437 0.32 17.78 10.74
N PHE A 438 0.08 16.70 11.46
CA PHE A 438 -0.64 16.72 12.72
C PHE A 438 0.07 17.61 13.77
N ASN A 439 -0.67 18.58 14.30
CA ASN A 439 -0.17 19.57 15.28
C ASN A 439 1.12 20.31 14.88
N LYS A 440 1.42 20.43 13.58
CA LYS A 440 2.61 21.11 13.07
C LYS A 440 2.24 22.17 12.00
N PRO A 441 1.61 23.28 12.39
CA PRO A 441 1.11 24.28 11.43
C PRO A 441 2.21 24.94 10.60
N GLU A 442 3.40 25.14 11.16
CA GLU A 442 4.54 25.73 10.44
C GLU A 442 5.02 24.77 9.32
N ALA A 443 5.25 23.49 9.64
CA ALA A 443 5.63 22.49 8.65
C ALA A 443 4.52 22.25 7.60
N THR A 444 3.26 22.41 7.99
CA THR A 444 2.12 22.36 7.08
C THR A 444 2.14 23.53 6.10
N ALA A 445 2.38 24.75 6.59
CA ALA A 445 2.47 25.94 5.75
C ALA A 445 3.66 25.89 4.76
N GLU A 446 4.77 25.25 5.16
CA GLU A 446 5.91 25.00 4.27
C GLU A 446 5.60 23.94 3.18
N ALA A 447 4.80 22.94 3.53
CA ALA A 447 4.47 21.84 2.60
C ALA A 447 3.28 22.15 1.70
N LEU A 448 2.36 23.03 2.12
CA LEU A 448 1.13 23.38 1.41
C LEU A 448 1.07 24.89 1.18
N GLU A 449 1.41 25.34 -0.03
CA GLU A 449 1.35 26.76 -0.41
C GLU A 449 0.38 26.92 -1.60
N ASP A 450 -0.57 27.84 -1.48
CA ASP A 450 -1.59 28.16 -2.52
C ASP A 450 -2.34 26.92 -3.05
N GLY A 451 -2.55 25.92 -2.19
CA GLY A 451 -3.22 24.66 -2.54
C GLY A 451 -2.35 23.66 -3.30
N TRP A 452 -1.04 23.91 -3.38
CA TRP A 452 -0.07 22.98 -3.94
C TRP A 452 0.75 22.32 -2.84
N LEU A 453 0.92 21.00 -2.97
CA LEU A 453 1.86 20.25 -2.15
C LEU A 453 3.28 20.42 -2.73
N HIS A 454 4.17 20.92 -1.92
CA HIS A 454 5.62 20.89 -2.11
C HIS A 454 6.12 19.49 -1.75
N THR A 455 6.46 18.69 -2.77
CA THR A 455 6.81 17.28 -2.55
C THR A 455 8.21 17.09 -1.97
N GLY A 456 9.06 18.09 -2.05
CA GLY A 456 10.49 17.99 -1.76
C GLY A 456 11.27 17.16 -2.77
N ASP A 457 10.63 16.72 -3.87
CA ASP A 457 11.27 15.93 -4.93
C ASP A 457 11.58 16.78 -6.15
N ALA A 458 12.82 16.73 -6.62
CA ALA A 458 13.26 17.35 -7.86
C ALA A 458 12.88 16.48 -9.06
N GLY A 459 12.39 17.12 -10.12
CA GLY A 459 11.99 16.42 -11.33
C GLY A 459 11.81 17.34 -12.52
N TYR A 460 11.40 16.74 -13.62
CA TYR A 460 10.96 17.48 -14.82
C TYR A 460 9.89 16.68 -15.57
N ILE A 461 9.12 17.39 -16.40
CA ILE A 461 8.10 16.80 -17.25
C ILE A 461 8.64 16.75 -18.67
N GLU A 462 8.60 15.56 -19.30
CA GLU A 462 8.94 15.39 -20.72
C GLU A 462 7.85 15.97 -21.63
N ASP A 463 8.18 16.21 -22.91
CA ASP A 463 7.28 16.81 -23.89
C ASP A 463 5.95 16.06 -24.06
N ASP A 464 5.93 14.76 -23.77
CA ASP A 464 4.74 13.91 -23.82
C ASP A 464 3.97 13.84 -22.49
N GLY A 465 4.39 14.58 -21.46
CA GLY A 465 3.75 14.69 -20.15
C GLY A 465 4.19 13.68 -19.11
N HIS A 466 5.20 12.84 -19.38
CA HIS A 466 5.76 11.94 -18.39
C HIS A 466 6.62 12.67 -17.36
N LEU A 467 6.43 12.36 -16.08
CA LEU A 467 7.27 12.84 -14.99
C LEU A 467 8.53 11.99 -14.87
N VAL A 468 9.67 12.65 -14.78
CA VAL A 468 10.96 12.10 -14.37
C VAL A 468 11.29 12.63 -12.98
N VAL A 469 11.43 11.75 -12.00
CA VAL A 469 11.87 12.08 -10.65
C VAL A 469 13.36 11.85 -10.55
N LEU A 470 14.11 12.88 -10.12
CA LEU A 470 15.57 12.85 -10.03
C LEU A 470 16.07 12.49 -8.63
N GLY A 471 15.32 12.84 -7.58
CA GLY A 471 15.66 12.66 -6.16
C GLY A 471 15.15 13.83 -5.34
N ARG A 472 15.68 14.02 -4.13
CA ARG A 472 15.27 15.12 -3.27
C ARG A 472 15.83 16.47 -3.74
N VAL A 473 15.04 17.55 -3.61
CA VAL A 473 15.49 18.92 -3.89
C VAL A 473 16.73 19.28 -3.05
N SER A 474 16.77 18.85 -1.80
CA SER A 474 17.91 19.05 -0.90
C SER A 474 19.20 18.36 -1.35
N GLU A 475 19.12 17.38 -2.26
CA GLU A 475 20.27 16.65 -2.82
C GLU A 475 20.72 17.19 -4.18
N VAL A 476 20.01 18.19 -4.73
CA VAL A 476 20.37 18.80 -6.01
C VAL A 476 21.66 19.56 -5.89
N MET A 477 22.62 19.19 -6.70
CA MET A 477 23.93 19.86 -6.84
C MET A 477 24.02 20.57 -8.17
N HIS A 478 24.98 21.51 -8.26
CA HIS A 478 25.23 22.27 -9.49
C HIS A 478 26.66 22.01 -9.96
N THR A 479 26.82 21.78 -11.26
CA THR A 479 28.16 21.76 -11.88
C THR A 479 28.76 23.17 -11.88
N ALA A 480 30.05 23.29 -12.16
CA ALA A 480 30.71 24.58 -12.34
C ALA A 480 30.08 25.41 -13.50
N GLY A 481 29.39 24.77 -14.44
CA GLY A 481 28.65 25.37 -15.52
C GLY A 481 27.21 25.78 -15.20
N GLY A 482 26.73 25.50 -13.94
CA GLY A 482 25.38 25.80 -13.50
C GLY A 482 24.32 24.73 -13.84
N GLU A 483 24.74 23.59 -14.40
CA GLU A 483 23.81 22.48 -14.68
C GLU A 483 23.44 21.75 -13.37
N ARG A 484 22.16 21.46 -13.20
CA ARG A 484 21.61 20.74 -12.03
C ARG A 484 21.80 19.23 -12.19
N TYR A 485 22.23 18.55 -11.13
CA TYR A 485 22.25 17.09 -11.08
C TYR A 485 22.00 16.57 -9.66
N VAL A 486 21.52 15.34 -9.54
CA VAL A 486 21.34 14.65 -8.27
C VAL A 486 22.31 13.48 -8.22
N PRO A 487 23.27 13.45 -7.27
CA PRO A 487 24.29 12.40 -7.17
C PRO A 487 23.66 11.00 -7.09
N ASN A 488 22.66 10.80 -6.23
CA ASN A 488 21.96 9.53 -6.06
C ASN A 488 21.33 8.99 -7.36
N TYR A 489 20.83 9.85 -8.23
CA TYR A 489 20.30 9.46 -9.54
C TYR A 489 21.42 8.90 -10.44
N ILE A 490 22.58 9.54 -10.44
CA ILE A 490 23.74 9.09 -11.19
C ILE A 490 24.30 7.80 -10.61
N GLU A 491 24.46 7.72 -9.29
CA GLU A 491 24.93 6.53 -8.58
C GLU A 491 24.02 5.32 -8.83
N ASN A 492 22.72 5.49 -8.78
CA ASN A 492 21.78 4.42 -9.08
C ASN A 492 21.92 3.94 -10.53
N ARG A 493 22.09 4.85 -11.49
CA ARG A 493 22.37 4.45 -12.87
C ARG A 493 23.70 3.74 -13.05
N LEU A 494 24.73 4.14 -12.28
CA LEU A 494 26.05 3.49 -12.31
C LEU A 494 26.01 2.10 -11.65
N LYS A 495 25.29 1.93 -10.54
CA LYS A 495 25.11 0.62 -9.88
C LYS A 495 24.52 -0.45 -10.81
N PHE A 496 23.68 -0.03 -11.74
CA PHE A 496 23.01 -0.91 -12.70
C PHE A 496 23.70 -0.93 -14.06
N SER A 497 24.88 -0.28 -14.19
CA SER A 497 25.70 -0.35 -15.40
C SER A 497 26.44 -1.68 -15.47
N PRO A 498 26.46 -2.36 -16.60
CA PRO A 498 27.19 -3.62 -16.78
C PRO A 498 28.73 -3.45 -16.83
N TYR A 499 29.25 -2.26 -16.55
CA TYR A 499 30.70 -1.91 -16.57
C TYR A 499 31.25 -1.67 -15.18
#